data_7bca74777d88d3bcd76df55fd00fb233
#
_entry.id   7bca74777d88d3bcd76df55fd00fb233
#
_cell.length_a   1.000
_cell.length_b   1.000
_cell.length_c   1.000
_cell.angle_alpha   90.00
_cell.angle_beta   90.00
_cell.angle_gamma   90.00
#
_symmetry.space_group_name_H-M   'P 1'
#
loop_
_entity.id
_entity.type
_entity.pdbx_description
1 polymer ?
#
loop_
_entity_poly.entity_id
_entity_poly.type
_entity_poly.pdbx_seq_one_letter_code
_entity_poly.pdbx_strand_id
1 'polypeptide(L)'
;MKKLIIMGIPHHGNLGDNAIAMAEELLLDTYFTEYKKYYMQEEFLDICCQRAKKFINDEDIILLHGGGNIGDTYVRPERGRRKVIETFPNNKIIIFPQTAYFSNTENGQKELEISKSIYNKHKHLVIIAREKMSYDFMKSHIFNATIYFTPDIVMTLKKINSNSREGALLLFRGDKERTLDTDRLENIKNIILKNHFSYYISDMNIGSNIKNIAGNYRTSLLDSKFNEFQTAKFVITDRLHGMIFAAITQTPCIVFGSLTHKTIESYSWLQNLEYIQFCEDIDKLEELIDKVNSSQNVNYDNNFAIEKIVKILKKEIN
;
A
#
# COMPACT_ATOMS: atom_id res chain seq x y z
N MET A 1 -1.69 19.04 -24.96
CA MET A 1 -1.61 17.66 -24.45
C MET A 1 -1.95 17.69 -22.98
N LYS A 2 -3.00 16.99 -22.58
CA LYS A 2 -3.39 16.88 -21.15
C LYS A 2 -2.26 16.25 -20.34
N LYS A 3 -2.11 16.69 -19.10
CA LYS A 3 -1.10 16.20 -18.18
C LYS A 3 -1.73 15.32 -17.09
N LEU A 4 -0.98 14.33 -16.64
CA LEU A 4 -1.24 13.63 -15.39
C LEU A 4 -0.25 14.18 -14.35
N ILE A 5 -0.76 14.71 -13.26
CA ILE A 5 0.05 15.31 -12.19
C ILE A 5 -0.06 14.42 -10.97
N ILE A 6 0.96 13.63 -10.72
CA ILE A 6 1.01 12.68 -9.61
C ILE A 6 1.58 13.40 -8.38
N MET A 7 0.80 13.52 -7.32
CA MET A 7 1.15 14.28 -6.13
C MET A 7 1.12 13.41 -4.87
N GLY A 8 2.06 13.68 -3.96
CA GLY A 8 2.16 12.97 -2.70
C GLY A 8 3.11 11.76 -2.74
N ILE A 9 3.97 11.68 -3.76
CA ILE A 9 4.94 10.59 -3.90
C ILE A 9 5.85 10.54 -2.67
N PRO A 10 6.02 9.36 -2.02
CA PRO A 10 6.85 9.24 -0.83
C PRO A 10 8.33 9.43 -1.16
N HIS A 11 9.06 9.99 -0.19
CA HIS A 11 10.51 10.16 -0.26
C HIS A 11 11.24 9.55 0.95
N HIS A 12 10.49 8.91 1.84
CA HIS A 12 10.94 8.32 3.11
C HIS A 12 11.18 6.82 3.03
N GLY A 13 11.77 6.23 4.08
CA GLY A 13 12.24 4.85 4.10
C GLY A 13 11.18 3.74 4.20
N ASN A 14 9.88 4.03 4.12
CA ASN A 14 8.85 2.99 4.06
C ASN A 14 8.81 2.37 2.66
N LEU A 15 9.28 1.13 2.52
CA LEU A 15 9.37 0.44 1.24
C LEU A 15 7.99 0.02 0.70
N GLY A 16 6.99 -0.15 1.56
CA GLY A 16 5.61 -0.37 1.13
C GLY A 16 5.07 0.82 0.33
N ASP A 17 5.19 2.03 0.87
CA ASP A 17 4.75 3.24 0.18
C ASP A 17 5.56 3.49 -1.10
N ASN A 18 6.87 3.20 -1.07
CA ASN A 18 7.71 3.28 -2.27
C ASN A 18 7.32 2.26 -3.35
N ALA A 19 6.84 1.07 -2.96
CA ALA A 19 6.33 0.09 -3.91
C ALA A 19 4.99 0.52 -4.52
N ILE A 20 4.14 1.22 -3.77
CA ILE A 20 2.93 1.85 -4.30
C ILE A 20 3.32 2.86 -5.40
N ALA A 21 4.28 3.75 -5.13
CA ALA A 21 4.74 4.71 -6.13
C ALA A 21 5.34 4.02 -7.37
N MET A 22 6.14 2.97 -7.22
CA MET A 22 6.64 2.17 -8.35
C MET A 22 5.50 1.56 -9.17
N ALA A 23 4.48 1.01 -8.51
CA ALA A 23 3.33 0.39 -9.18
C ALA A 23 2.49 1.44 -9.93
N GLU A 24 2.27 2.62 -9.35
CA GLU A 24 1.60 3.76 -9.98
C GLU A 24 2.36 4.23 -11.22
N GLU A 25 3.67 4.46 -11.10
CA GLU A 25 4.54 4.86 -12.22
C GLU A 25 4.49 3.84 -13.37
N LEU A 26 4.70 2.55 -13.06
CA LEU A 26 4.70 1.48 -14.05
C LEU A 26 3.34 1.33 -14.75
N LEU A 27 2.24 1.39 -13.99
CA LEU A 27 0.89 1.29 -14.55
C LEU A 27 0.56 2.46 -15.47
N LEU A 28 0.91 3.68 -15.05
CA LEU A 28 0.70 4.88 -15.87
C LEU A 28 1.58 4.87 -17.12
N ASP A 29 2.81 4.40 -17.03
CA ASP A 29 3.73 4.31 -18.17
C ASP A 29 3.30 3.25 -19.17
N THR A 30 2.66 2.19 -18.70
CA THR A 30 2.20 1.10 -19.57
C THR A 30 0.86 1.41 -20.27
N TYR A 31 -0.09 2.02 -19.55
CA TYR A 31 -1.48 2.12 -20.03
C TYR A 31 -1.95 3.53 -20.39
N PHE A 32 -1.14 4.57 -20.11
CA PHE A 32 -1.45 5.98 -20.34
C PHE A 32 -0.26 6.70 -20.99
N THR A 33 0.23 6.14 -22.08
CA THR A 33 1.43 6.60 -22.79
C THR A 33 1.22 7.95 -23.49
N GLU A 34 -0.01 8.30 -23.83
CA GLU A 34 -0.39 9.53 -24.50
C GLU A 34 -0.36 10.77 -23.61
N TYR A 35 -0.26 10.58 -22.27
CA TYR A 35 -0.22 11.68 -21.32
C TYR A 35 1.20 12.04 -20.91
N LYS A 36 1.48 13.33 -20.76
CA LYS A 36 2.71 13.81 -20.12
C LYS A 36 2.55 13.73 -18.60
N LYS A 37 3.46 13.06 -17.93
CA LYS A 37 3.40 12.79 -16.49
C LYS A 37 4.38 13.69 -15.74
N TYR A 38 3.94 14.21 -14.58
CA TYR A 38 4.73 15.01 -13.66
C TYR A 38 4.52 14.52 -12.25
N TYR A 39 5.60 14.44 -11.47
CA TYR A 39 5.60 13.87 -10.14
C TYR A 39 5.99 14.90 -9.10
N MET A 40 5.24 14.99 -7.99
CA MET A 40 5.51 15.86 -6.86
C MET A 40 5.58 15.04 -5.58
N GLN A 41 6.70 15.15 -4.88
CA GLN A 41 6.88 14.50 -3.58
C GLN A 41 5.99 15.12 -2.50
N GLU A 42 5.61 14.32 -1.49
CA GLU A 42 4.68 14.72 -0.44
C GLU A 42 5.18 15.92 0.38
N GLU A 43 6.49 16.04 0.59
CA GLU A 43 7.08 17.13 1.37
C GLU A 43 6.90 18.51 0.71
N PHE A 44 6.71 18.54 -0.61
CA PHE A 44 6.51 19.79 -1.36
C PHE A 44 5.05 20.21 -1.48
N LEU A 45 4.07 19.41 -1.07
CA LEU A 45 2.66 19.73 -1.19
C LEU A 45 2.32 21.03 -0.45
N ASP A 46 2.88 21.24 0.73
CA ASP A 46 2.63 22.45 1.53
C ASP A 46 3.21 23.73 0.90
N ILE A 47 4.37 23.61 0.26
CA ILE A 47 5.12 24.77 -0.27
C ILE A 47 4.76 25.05 -1.72
N CYS A 48 4.65 23.98 -2.54
CA CYS A 48 4.56 24.13 -4.00
C CYS A 48 3.14 24.05 -4.53
N CYS A 49 2.14 23.60 -3.75
CA CYS A 49 0.78 23.39 -4.21
C CYS A 49 0.19 24.68 -4.84
N GLN A 50 0.32 25.83 -4.18
CA GLN A 50 -0.15 27.12 -4.72
C GLN A 50 0.65 27.59 -5.95
N ARG A 51 1.96 27.30 -6.00
CA ARG A 51 2.78 27.64 -7.17
C ARG A 51 2.44 26.76 -8.37
N ALA A 52 2.05 25.52 -8.14
CA ALA A 52 1.63 24.58 -9.16
C ALA A 52 0.40 25.04 -9.95
N LYS A 53 -0.46 25.90 -9.39
CA LYS A 53 -1.59 26.54 -10.11
C LYS A 53 -1.18 27.27 -11.39
N LYS A 54 0.06 27.80 -11.44
CA LYS A 54 0.56 28.48 -12.64
C LYS A 54 0.92 27.51 -13.77
N PHE A 55 1.03 26.22 -13.47
CA PHE A 55 1.47 25.18 -14.36
C PHE A 55 0.37 24.17 -14.71
N ILE A 56 -0.61 23.99 -13.81
CA ILE A 56 -1.71 23.05 -13.93
C ILE A 56 -2.93 23.79 -14.44
N ASN A 57 -3.47 23.33 -15.57
CA ASN A 57 -4.71 23.84 -16.16
C ASN A 57 -5.91 23.02 -15.69
N ASP A 58 -7.11 23.56 -15.79
CA ASP A 58 -8.35 22.87 -15.33
C ASP A 58 -8.61 21.54 -16.07
N GLU A 59 -8.06 21.35 -17.28
CA GLU A 59 -8.17 20.11 -18.05
C GLU A 59 -7.17 19.02 -17.62
N ASP A 60 -6.11 19.39 -16.87
CA ASP A 60 -5.13 18.44 -16.39
C ASP A 60 -5.72 17.60 -15.24
N ILE A 61 -5.29 16.34 -15.12
CA ILE A 61 -5.81 15.43 -14.11
C ILE A 61 -4.79 15.28 -12.99
N ILE A 62 -5.24 15.41 -11.76
CA ILE A 62 -4.42 15.24 -10.58
C ILE A 62 -4.64 13.82 -10.03
N LEU A 63 -3.57 13.09 -9.86
CA LEU A 63 -3.55 11.76 -9.24
C LEU A 63 -2.88 11.88 -7.88
N LEU A 64 -3.60 11.55 -6.81
CA LEU A 64 -3.06 11.55 -5.45
C LEU A 64 -2.60 10.15 -5.08
N HIS A 65 -1.37 10.07 -4.58
CA HIS A 65 -0.70 8.82 -4.19
C HIS A 65 -1.56 7.97 -3.28
N GLY A 66 -1.53 6.65 -3.50
CA GLY A 66 -2.23 5.64 -2.73
C GLY A 66 -1.63 5.40 -1.34
N GLY A 67 -2.07 4.34 -0.68
CA GLY A 67 -1.50 3.90 0.60
C GLY A 67 -2.50 3.75 1.73
N GLY A 68 -2.10 4.04 2.96
CA GLY A 68 -2.92 3.81 4.16
C GLY A 68 -2.98 5.02 5.08
N ASN A 69 -3.22 6.19 4.54
CA ASN A 69 -3.07 7.44 5.27
C ASN A 69 -4.22 8.47 5.10
N ILE A 70 -5.41 8.04 4.62
CA ILE A 70 -6.63 8.84 4.81
C ILE A 70 -7.06 8.65 6.25
N GLY A 71 -6.90 9.69 7.08
CA GLY A 71 -7.29 9.61 8.48
C GLY A 71 -6.45 10.44 9.43
N ASP A 72 -6.64 10.17 10.72
CA ASP A 72 -5.97 10.88 11.81
C ASP A 72 -4.70 10.19 12.32
N THR A 73 -4.42 8.97 11.90
CA THR A 73 -3.20 8.24 12.30
C THR A 73 -1.93 8.92 11.75
N TYR A 74 -1.99 9.40 10.51
CA TYR A 74 -0.94 10.13 9.82
C TYR A 74 -1.50 11.46 9.29
N VAL A 75 -1.67 12.43 10.18
CA VAL A 75 -2.38 13.69 9.88
C VAL A 75 -1.68 14.52 8.80
N ARG A 76 -0.33 14.46 8.71
CA ARG A 76 0.41 15.29 7.73
C ARG A 76 0.10 14.93 6.28
N PRO A 77 0.16 13.67 5.82
CA PRO A 77 -0.28 13.28 4.48
C PRO A 77 -1.74 13.63 4.19
N GLU A 78 -2.63 13.46 5.18
CA GLU A 78 -4.04 13.80 5.01
C GLU A 78 -4.25 15.30 4.84
N ARG A 79 -3.55 16.15 5.59
CA ARG A 79 -3.58 17.62 5.41
C ARG A 79 -3.06 18.04 4.04
N GLY A 80 -1.97 17.41 3.58
CA GLY A 80 -1.44 17.67 2.24
C GLY A 80 -2.47 17.35 1.15
N ARG A 81 -3.16 16.21 1.27
CA ARG A 81 -4.23 15.77 0.35
C ARG A 81 -5.39 16.78 0.35
N ARG A 82 -5.90 17.15 1.51
CA ARG A 82 -6.96 18.18 1.64
C ARG A 82 -6.55 19.48 0.97
N LYS A 83 -5.32 19.93 1.18
CA LYS A 83 -4.79 21.15 0.56
C LYS A 83 -4.77 21.08 -0.97
N VAL A 84 -4.41 19.92 -1.56
CA VAL A 84 -4.50 19.73 -3.01
C VAL A 84 -5.94 19.84 -3.48
N ILE A 85 -6.88 19.15 -2.82
CA ILE A 85 -8.30 19.15 -3.18
C ILE A 85 -8.89 20.58 -3.14
N GLU A 86 -8.57 21.36 -2.11
CA GLU A 86 -9.00 22.76 -2.00
C GLU A 86 -8.31 23.68 -3.02
N THR A 87 -7.05 23.39 -3.36
CA THR A 87 -6.27 24.21 -4.28
C THR A 87 -6.75 24.09 -5.72
N PHE A 88 -7.25 22.91 -6.11
CA PHE A 88 -7.62 22.59 -7.49
C PHE A 88 -9.11 22.18 -7.61
N PRO A 89 -10.05 23.10 -7.34
CA PRO A 89 -11.48 22.79 -7.24
C PRO A 89 -12.12 22.39 -8.57
N ASN A 90 -11.51 22.74 -9.71
CA ASN A 90 -12.04 22.47 -11.05
C ASN A 90 -11.42 21.21 -11.70
N ASN A 91 -10.24 20.82 -11.25
CA ASN A 91 -9.56 19.67 -11.82
C ASN A 91 -10.25 18.34 -11.43
N LYS A 92 -10.23 17.36 -12.30
CA LYS A 92 -10.50 16.00 -11.88
C LYS A 92 -9.36 15.51 -10.98
N ILE A 93 -9.72 15.04 -9.79
CA ILE A 93 -8.77 14.50 -8.82
C ILE A 93 -9.13 13.04 -8.59
N ILE A 94 -8.14 12.14 -8.77
CA ILE A 94 -8.28 10.71 -8.51
C ILE A 94 -7.31 10.32 -7.41
N ILE A 95 -7.82 9.78 -6.30
CA ILE A 95 -7.00 9.22 -5.23
C ILE A 95 -6.81 7.73 -5.53
N PHE A 96 -5.55 7.31 -5.68
CA PHE A 96 -5.16 5.91 -5.86
C PHE A 96 -5.58 5.05 -4.67
N PRO A 97 -5.55 3.70 -4.78
CA PRO A 97 -6.08 2.80 -3.75
C PRO A 97 -5.59 3.13 -2.33
N GLN A 98 -6.54 3.48 -1.45
CA GLN A 98 -6.28 3.98 -0.09
C GLN A 98 -7.04 3.21 0.99
N THR A 99 -6.43 3.13 2.18
CA THR A 99 -7.13 2.84 3.44
C THR A 99 -7.63 4.13 4.06
N ALA A 100 -8.86 4.13 4.58
CA ALA A 100 -9.41 5.21 5.39
C ALA A 100 -9.66 4.73 6.82
N TYR A 101 -9.11 5.44 7.78
CA TYR A 101 -9.33 5.17 9.20
C TYR A 101 -9.26 6.45 10.01
N PHE A 102 -10.34 6.77 10.74
CA PHE A 102 -10.39 7.84 11.72
C PHE A 102 -10.71 7.24 13.10
N SER A 103 -9.91 7.58 14.08
CA SER A 103 -10.10 7.07 15.44
C SER A 103 -11.38 7.63 16.10
N ASN A 104 -11.89 6.90 17.08
CA ASN A 104 -13.06 7.33 17.87
C ASN A 104 -12.70 8.37 18.95
N THR A 105 -11.53 9.00 18.85
CA THR A 105 -11.13 10.09 19.74
C THR A 105 -11.73 11.42 19.30
N GLU A 106 -11.78 12.40 20.19
CA GLU A 106 -12.21 13.76 19.85
C GLU A 106 -11.41 14.35 18.67
N ASN A 107 -10.09 14.14 18.67
CA ASN A 107 -9.24 14.58 17.56
C ASN A 107 -9.55 13.85 16.26
N GLY A 108 -9.77 12.52 16.31
CA GLY A 108 -10.13 11.73 15.13
C GLY A 108 -11.45 12.18 14.50
N GLN A 109 -12.45 12.44 15.32
CA GLN A 109 -13.75 12.96 14.86
C GLN A 109 -13.62 14.37 14.27
N LYS A 110 -12.83 15.23 14.87
CA LYS A 110 -12.53 16.56 14.32
C LYS A 110 -11.85 16.48 12.95
N GLU A 111 -10.83 15.65 12.81
CA GLU A 111 -10.13 15.46 11.54
C GLU A 111 -11.06 14.83 10.47
N LEU A 112 -11.98 13.92 10.87
CA LEU A 112 -13.00 13.37 9.98
C LEU A 112 -13.94 14.45 9.45
N GLU A 113 -14.48 15.32 10.31
CA GLU A 113 -15.40 16.39 9.87
C GLU A 113 -14.70 17.38 8.93
N ILE A 114 -13.42 17.68 9.17
CA ILE A 114 -12.63 18.52 8.26
C ILE A 114 -12.51 17.83 6.88
N SER A 115 -12.13 16.54 6.85
CA SER A 115 -12.00 15.79 5.59
C SER A 115 -13.34 15.70 4.86
N LYS A 116 -14.43 15.38 5.56
CA LYS A 116 -15.79 15.35 4.98
C LYS A 116 -16.17 16.67 4.35
N SER A 117 -15.93 17.77 5.06
CA SER A 117 -16.25 19.12 4.57
C SER A 117 -15.51 19.43 3.25
N ILE A 118 -14.22 19.08 3.16
CA ILE A 118 -13.39 19.37 2.00
C ILE A 118 -13.74 18.44 0.83
N TYR A 119 -13.81 17.13 1.09
CA TYR A 119 -14.05 16.13 0.05
C TYR A 119 -15.44 16.27 -0.57
N ASN A 120 -16.46 16.54 0.25
CA ASN A 120 -17.83 16.73 -0.23
C ASN A 120 -18.08 18.05 -0.99
N LYS A 121 -17.18 19.03 -0.89
CA LYS A 121 -17.25 20.26 -1.70
C LYS A 121 -16.71 20.06 -3.11
N HIS A 122 -15.84 19.06 -3.31
CA HIS A 122 -15.18 18.87 -4.60
C HIS A 122 -16.08 18.12 -5.57
N LYS A 123 -16.33 18.70 -6.76
CA LYS A 123 -17.30 18.15 -7.73
C LYS A 123 -16.76 17.03 -8.60
N HIS A 124 -15.44 16.90 -8.72
CA HIS A 124 -14.76 15.97 -9.63
C HIS A 124 -13.77 15.08 -8.89
N LEU A 125 -14.13 14.67 -7.66
CA LEU A 125 -13.32 13.80 -6.82
C LEU A 125 -13.67 12.32 -7.06
N VAL A 126 -12.64 11.53 -7.31
CA VAL A 126 -12.71 10.07 -7.38
C VAL A 126 -11.79 9.50 -6.30
N ILE A 127 -12.28 8.55 -5.52
CA ILE A 127 -11.50 7.88 -4.48
C ILE A 127 -11.56 6.38 -4.73
N ILE A 128 -10.41 5.73 -4.69
CA ILE A 128 -10.33 4.28 -4.80
C ILE A 128 -9.96 3.73 -3.41
N ALA A 129 -10.83 2.92 -2.84
CA ALA A 129 -10.55 2.19 -1.61
C ALA A 129 -9.89 0.85 -1.94
N ARG A 130 -8.93 0.39 -1.11
CA ARG A 130 -8.22 -0.88 -1.35
C ARG A 130 -8.73 -2.05 -0.50
N GLU A 131 -9.59 -1.79 0.49
CA GLU A 131 -10.28 -2.81 1.28
C GLU A 131 -11.74 -2.40 1.55
N LYS A 132 -12.55 -3.40 1.89
CA LYS A 132 -14.01 -3.26 1.98
C LYS A 132 -14.43 -2.27 3.07
N MET A 133 -13.81 -2.32 4.22
CA MET A 133 -14.15 -1.39 5.32
C MET A 133 -13.90 0.06 4.93
N SER A 134 -12.79 0.37 4.27
CA SER A 134 -12.53 1.73 3.76
C SER A 134 -13.52 2.14 2.68
N TYR A 135 -13.90 1.22 1.80
CA TYR A 135 -14.93 1.48 0.79
C TYR A 135 -16.27 1.86 1.44
N ASP A 136 -16.74 1.06 2.41
CA ASP A 136 -18.00 1.30 3.09
C ASP A 136 -17.95 2.60 3.91
N PHE A 137 -16.84 2.83 4.60
CA PHE A 137 -16.59 4.07 5.33
C PHE A 137 -16.66 5.30 4.42
N MET A 138 -15.94 5.29 3.30
CA MET A 138 -15.95 6.39 2.34
C MET A 138 -17.34 6.62 1.75
N LYS A 139 -18.07 5.55 1.41
CA LYS A 139 -19.46 5.62 0.91
C LYS A 139 -20.41 6.25 1.91
N SER A 140 -20.22 6.00 3.20
CA SER A 140 -21.11 6.54 4.25
C SER A 140 -20.81 8.00 4.64
N HIS A 141 -19.61 8.51 4.34
CA HIS A 141 -19.17 9.83 4.80
C HIS A 141 -18.91 10.84 3.66
N ILE A 142 -18.60 10.34 2.43
CA ILE A 142 -18.21 11.18 1.31
C ILE A 142 -19.20 10.98 0.16
N PHE A 143 -20.22 11.87 0.10
CA PHE A 143 -21.40 11.67 -0.75
C PHE A 143 -21.20 12.19 -2.18
N ASN A 144 -20.35 13.20 -2.39
CA ASN A 144 -20.17 13.83 -3.69
C ASN A 144 -19.02 13.25 -4.51
N ALA A 145 -18.19 12.37 -3.92
CA ALA A 145 -17.13 11.69 -4.64
C ALA A 145 -17.63 10.39 -5.27
N THR A 146 -17.03 10.03 -6.41
CA THR A 146 -17.18 8.69 -6.97
C THR A 146 -16.23 7.75 -6.22
N ILE A 147 -16.76 6.69 -5.58
CA ILE A 147 -15.96 5.75 -4.80
C ILE A 147 -15.89 4.41 -5.51
N TYR A 148 -14.67 3.92 -5.73
CA TYR A 148 -14.39 2.60 -6.28
C TYR A 148 -13.72 1.69 -5.26
N PHE A 149 -13.76 0.38 -5.51
CA PHE A 149 -13.12 -0.64 -4.69
C PHE A 149 -12.23 -1.54 -5.55
N THR A 150 -10.93 -1.59 -5.22
CA THR A 150 -9.92 -2.38 -5.93
C THR A 150 -8.97 -3.04 -4.94
N PRO A 151 -8.13 -3.99 -5.35
CA PRO A 151 -6.98 -4.39 -4.53
C PRO A 151 -5.97 -3.23 -4.38
N ASP A 152 -5.00 -3.43 -3.49
CA ASP A 152 -3.83 -2.55 -3.39
C ASP A 152 -3.07 -2.52 -4.73
N ILE A 153 -2.59 -1.34 -5.14
CA ILE A 153 -1.94 -1.19 -6.43
C ILE A 153 -0.63 -1.98 -6.54
N VAL A 154 0.05 -2.28 -5.44
CA VAL A 154 1.27 -3.12 -5.44
C VAL A 154 0.95 -4.53 -5.94
N MET A 155 -0.29 -4.99 -5.82
CA MET A 155 -0.74 -6.28 -6.37
C MET A 155 -0.72 -6.32 -7.91
N THR A 156 -0.52 -5.20 -8.60
CA THR A 156 -0.29 -5.17 -10.05
C THR A 156 1.13 -5.57 -10.44
N LEU A 157 2.06 -5.59 -9.49
CA LEU A 157 3.44 -6.01 -9.75
C LEU A 157 3.55 -7.54 -9.78
N LYS A 158 4.54 -8.04 -10.50
CA LYS A 158 4.96 -9.44 -10.51
C LYS A 158 6.48 -9.48 -10.50
N LYS A 159 7.07 -10.03 -9.44
CA LYS A 159 8.52 -9.99 -9.16
C LYS A 159 9.02 -11.41 -8.85
N ILE A 160 9.10 -12.24 -9.89
CA ILE A 160 9.48 -13.65 -9.77
C ILE A 160 10.95 -13.80 -10.17
N ASN A 161 11.67 -14.67 -9.48
CA ASN A 161 12.94 -15.22 -9.94
C ASN A 161 13.09 -16.69 -9.52
N SER A 162 14.14 -17.34 -10.01
CA SER A 162 14.45 -18.76 -9.75
C SER A 162 15.53 -18.94 -8.70
N ASN A 163 15.68 -18.03 -7.73
CA ASN A 163 16.69 -18.15 -6.69
C ASN A 163 16.44 -19.37 -5.80
N SER A 164 17.52 -19.95 -5.30
CA SER A 164 17.46 -20.89 -4.19
C SER A 164 16.89 -20.20 -2.96
N ARG A 165 15.99 -20.88 -2.24
CA ARG A 165 15.29 -20.34 -1.07
C ARG A 165 15.77 -21.04 0.20
N GLU A 166 16.11 -20.25 1.22
CA GLU A 166 16.60 -20.75 2.49
C GLU A 166 16.09 -19.90 3.66
N GLY A 167 15.84 -20.53 4.80
CA GLY A 167 15.44 -19.89 6.05
C GLY A 167 14.13 -19.14 6.02
N ALA A 168 13.70 -18.68 7.16
CA ALA A 168 12.50 -17.86 7.34
C ALA A 168 12.86 -16.37 7.37
N LEU A 169 12.14 -15.55 6.63
CA LEU A 169 12.21 -14.11 6.72
C LEU A 169 11.14 -13.58 7.70
N LEU A 170 11.58 -12.91 8.76
CA LEU A 170 10.72 -12.33 9.77
C LEU A 170 10.63 -10.81 9.59
N LEU A 171 9.41 -10.31 9.34
CA LEU A 171 9.15 -8.87 9.15
C LEU A 171 8.02 -8.43 10.08
N PHE A 172 8.38 -7.97 11.26
CA PHE A 172 7.42 -7.50 12.26
C PHE A 172 7.48 -5.99 12.47
N ARG A 173 6.35 -5.43 12.85
CA ARG A 173 6.23 -4.01 13.16
C ARG A 173 6.93 -3.67 14.47
N GLY A 174 7.68 -2.58 14.47
CA GLY A 174 8.22 -1.95 15.67
C GLY A 174 7.48 -0.67 16.07
N ASP A 175 6.41 -0.30 15.35
CA ASP A 175 5.67 0.95 15.53
C ASP A 175 4.39 0.78 16.39
N LYS A 176 3.63 1.87 16.55
CA LYS A 176 2.39 1.92 17.36
C LYS A 176 1.25 1.01 16.90
N GLU A 177 1.33 0.44 15.70
CA GLU A 177 0.35 -0.53 15.20
C GLU A 177 0.75 -1.99 15.49
N ARG A 178 1.80 -2.23 16.26
CA ARG A 178 2.27 -3.56 16.67
C ARG A 178 1.23 -4.26 17.54
N THR A 179 0.93 -5.53 17.21
CA THR A 179 0.03 -6.40 17.99
C THR A 179 0.76 -7.57 18.65
N LEU A 180 1.93 -7.96 18.11
CA LEU A 180 2.74 -9.04 18.68
C LEU A 180 3.69 -8.47 19.74
N ASP A 181 3.55 -8.93 20.97
CA ASP A 181 4.46 -8.61 22.06
C ASP A 181 5.79 -9.38 21.95
N THR A 182 6.71 -9.11 22.86
CA THR A 182 8.05 -9.71 22.85
C THR A 182 7.99 -11.23 23.06
N ASP A 183 7.10 -11.70 23.93
CA ASP A 183 7.01 -13.12 24.26
C ASP A 183 6.47 -13.93 23.08
N ARG A 184 5.48 -13.38 22.36
CA ARG A 184 4.99 -13.98 21.11
C ARG A 184 6.04 -14.03 20.04
N LEU A 185 6.85 -12.97 19.88
CA LEU A 185 7.96 -12.97 18.91
C LEU A 185 9.03 -14.01 19.24
N GLU A 186 9.39 -14.18 20.53
CA GLU A 186 10.32 -15.21 20.94
C GLU A 186 9.72 -16.62 20.72
N ASN A 187 8.42 -16.82 20.99
CA ASN A 187 7.74 -18.06 20.69
C ASN A 187 7.79 -18.41 19.20
N ILE A 188 7.53 -17.45 18.30
CA ILE A 188 7.65 -17.63 16.85
C ILE A 188 9.06 -18.10 16.47
N LYS A 189 10.10 -17.43 16.99
CA LYS A 189 11.50 -17.83 16.72
C LYS A 189 11.80 -19.24 17.21
N ASN A 190 11.34 -19.61 18.40
CA ASN A 190 11.51 -20.93 18.96
C ASN A 190 10.84 -22.03 18.13
N ILE A 191 9.62 -21.77 17.63
CA ILE A 191 8.91 -22.68 16.73
C ILE A 191 9.71 -22.90 15.44
N ILE A 192 10.24 -21.82 14.83
CA ILE A 192 11.05 -21.91 13.62
C ILE A 192 12.30 -22.77 13.84
N LEU A 193 13.05 -22.51 14.93
CA LEU A 193 14.26 -23.25 15.26
C LEU A 193 13.97 -24.72 15.59
N LYS A 194 12.88 -25.01 16.31
CA LYS A 194 12.41 -26.37 16.61
C LYS A 194 12.13 -27.17 15.33
N ASN A 195 11.63 -26.51 14.29
CA ASN A 195 11.36 -27.08 12.98
C ASN A 195 12.61 -27.07 12.06
N HIS A 196 13.79 -26.88 12.60
CA HIS A 196 15.08 -26.92 11.91
C HIS A 196 15.25 -25.87 10.79
N PHE A 197 14.54 -24.76 10.86
CA PHE A 197 14.76 -23.63 9.97
C PHE A 197 15.67 -22.57 10.63
N SER A 198 16.56 -22.00 9.84
CA SER A 198 17.21 -20.74 10.16
C SER A 198 16.23 -19.59 9.95
N TYR A 199 16.49 -18.43 10.57
CA TYR A 199 15.71 -17.21 10.29
C TYR A 199 16.61 -15.98 10.24
N TYR A 200 16.13 -14.97 9.57
CA TYR A 200 16.70 -13.62 9.59
C TYR A 200 15.59 -12.59 9.74
N ILE A 201 15.94 -11.45 10.34
CA ILE A 201 14.99 -10.39 10.66
C ILE A 201 15.23 -9.22 9.74
N SER A 202 14.16 -8.69 9.16
CA SER A 202 14.20 -7.49 8.33
C SER A 202 13.00 -6.58 8.65
N ASP A 203 12.94 -5.40 8.06
CA ASP A 203 11.78 -4.50 8.17
C ASP A 203 11.43 -3.92 6.79
N MET A 204 10.17 -3.51 6.65
CA MET A 204 9.68 -2.73 5.51
C MET A 204 10.07 -1.24 5.62
N ASN A 205 10.60 -0.81 6.75
CA ASN A 205 11.11 0.54 6.96
C ASN A 205 12.63 0.50 7.14
N ILE A 206 13.36 1.12 6.20
CA ILE A 206 14.83 1.15 6.19
C ILE A 206 15.42 2.30 7.00
N GLY A 207 14.59 3.03 7.75
CA GLY A 207 15.01 4.08 8.68
C GLY A 207 14.47 5.48 8.34
N SER A 208 14.21 6.25 9.38
CA SER A 208 13.68 7.63 9.29
C SER A 208 14.67 8.65 8.73
N ASN A 209 15.97 8.32 8.79
CA ASN A 209 17.05 9.20 8.31
C ASN A 209 17.26 9.11 6.79
N ILE A 210 16.74 8.08 6.15
CA ILE A 210 16.83 7.90 4.70
C ILE A 210 15.73 8.73 4.05
N LYS A 211 16.14 9.67 3.20
CA LYS A 211 15.28 10.61 2.50
C LYS A 211 15.65 10.67 1.02
N ASN A 212 14.85 11.38 0.26
CA ASN A 212 15.06 11.59 -1.18
C ASN A 212 15.05 10.28 -2.00
N ILE A 213 14.23 9.32 -1.57
CA ILE A 213 14.05 8.07 -2.31
C ILE A 213 13.20 8.35 -3.56
N ALA A 214 13.85 8.31 -4.73
CA ALA A 214 13.20 8.56 -6.01
C ALA A 214 13.95 7.86 -7.17
N GLY A 215 13.30 7.67 -8.30
CA GLY A 215 13.90 7.15 -9.54
C GLY A 215 14.67 5.85 -9.32
N ASN A 216 15.86 5.76 -9.89
CA ASN A 216 16.72 4.57 -9.83
C ASN A 216 17.08 4.15 -8.39
N TYR A 217 17.20 5.10 -7.46
CA TYR A 217 17.46 4.78 -6.05
C TYR A 217 16.29 4.03 -5.41
N ARG A 218 15.05 4.47 -5.67
CA ARG A 218 13.84 3.74 -5.26
C ARG A 218 13.83 2.33 -5.83
N THR A 219 14.08 2.21 -7.13
CA THR A 219 14.10 0.90 -7.82
C THR A 219 15.13 -0.03 -7.19
N SER A 220 16.37 0.43 -6.97
CA SER A 220 17.44 -0.36 -6.35
C SER A 220 17.07 -0.86 -4.94
N LEU A 221 16.48 0.01 -4.11
CA LEU A 221 16.04 -0.36 -2.76
C LEU A 221 14.92 -1.41 -2.79
N LEU A 222 13.94 -1.24 -3.69
CA LEU A 222 12.85 -2.18 -3.84
C LEU A 222 13.31 -3.52 -4.42
N ASP A 223 14.19 -3.52 -5.42
CA ASP A 223 14.74 -4.76 -5.98
C ASP A 223 15.57 -5.52 -4.95
N SER A 224 16.35 -4.81 -4.11
CA SER A 224 17.03 -5.43 -2.97
C SER A 224 16.04 -6.07 -1.98
N LYS A 225 14.94 -5.37 -1.66
CA LYS A 225 13.91 -5.90 -0.78
C LYS A 225 13.18 -7.08 -1.41
N PHE A 226 12.81 -7.03 -2.67
CA PHE A 226 12.20 -8.18 -3.37
C PHE A 226 13.14 -9.38 -3.37
N ASN A 227 14.46 -9.18 -3.51
CA ASN A 227 15.42 -10.25 -3.45
C ASN A 227 15.46 -10.93 -2.07
N GLU A 228 15.30 -10.19 -0.95
CA GLU A 228 15.16 -10.81 0.38
C GLU A 228 13.97 -11.80 0.42
N PHE A 229 12.81 -11.41 -0.15
CA PHE A 229 11.65 -12.30 -0.24
C PHE A 229 11.90 -13.49 -1.16
N GLN A 230 12.51 -13.27 -2.31
CA GLN A 230 12.79 -14.29 -3.32
C GLN A 230 13.78 -15.36 -2.86
N THR A 231 14.66 -15.03 -1.91
CA THR A 231 15.62 -15.96 -1.32
C THR A 231 15.13 -16.59 -0.02
N ALA A 232 14.05 -16.11 0.59
CA ALA A 232 13.43 -16.71 1.75
C ALA A 232 12.67 -17.99 1.38
N LYS A 233 12.78 -19.03 2.20
CA LYS A 233 11.98 -20.24 2.06
C LYS A 233 10.51 -19.95 2.36
N PHE A 234 10.26 -19.16 3.41
CA PHE A 234 8.95 -18.60 3.73
C PHE A 234 9.09 -17.30 4.53
N VAL A 235 8.02 -16.54 4.59
CA VAL A 235 7.92 -15.25 5.30
C VAL A 235 6.94 -15.37 6.45
N ILE A 236 7.24 -14.76 7.60
CA ILE A 236 6.27 -14.52 8.67
C ILE A 236 6.22 -13.03 8.93
N THR A 237 5.01 -12.43 8.88
CA THR A 237 4.86 -10.98 8.95
C THR A 237 3.51 -10.55 9.56
N ASP A 238 3.49 -9.37 10.18
CA ASP A 238 2.27 -8.62 10.53
C ASP A 238 2.10 -7.35 9.65
N ARG A 239 3.00 -7.19 8.66
CA ARG A 239 3.01 -6.07 7.72
C ARG A 239 2.14 -6.36 6.51
N LEU A 240 1.20 -5.46 6.19
CA LEU A 240 0.40 -5.55 4.96
C LEU A 240 1.28 -5.73 3.71
N HIS A 241 2.24 -4.83 3.51
CA HIS A 241 3.13 -4.94 2.35
C HIS A 241 4.13 -6.09 2.46
N GLY A 242 4.39 -6.62 3.66
CA GLY A 242 5.11 -7.90 3.82
C GLY A 242 4.35 -9.05 3.16
N MET A 243 3.04 -9.16 3.43
CA MET A 243 2.16 -10.15 2.78
C MET A 243 2.08 -9.94 1.26
N ILE A 244 1.88 -8.69 0.80
CA ILE A 244 1.78 -8.40 -0.63
C ILE A 244 3.10 -8.70 -1.35
N PHE A 245 4.25 -8.35 -0.75
CA PHE A 245 5.56 -8.67 -1.34
C PHE A 245 5.77 -10.17 -1.44
N ALA A 246 5.37 -10.94 -0.42
CA ALA A 246 5.41 -12.40 -0.49
C ALA A 246 4.54 -12.93 -1.65
N ALA A 247 3.33 -12.39 -1.83
CA ALA A 247 2.46 -12.80 -2.93
C ALA A 247 3.09 -12.52 -4.30
N ILE A 248 3.54 -11.29 -4.57
CA ILE A 248 4.08 -10.88 -5.89
C ILE A 248 5.43 -11.50 -6.22
N THR A 249 6.18 -11.97 -5.21
CA THR A 249 7.45 -12.72 -5.36
C THR A 249 7.25 -14.23 -5.33
N GLN A 250 6.02 -14.70 -5.19
CA GLN A 250 5.68 -16.11 -5.05
C GLN A 250 6.45 -16.78 -3.90
N THR A 251 6.53 -16.11 -2.76
CA THR A 251 7.17 -16.63 -1.55
C THR A 251 6.09 -17.08 -0.57
N PRO A 252 6.16 -18.33 -0.07
CA PRO A 252 5.27 -18.80 0.97
C PRO A 252 5.21 -17.85 2.15
N CYS A 253 4.01 -17.55 2.68
CA CYS A 253 3.86 -16.53 3.72
C CYS A 253 2.78 -16.88 4.74
N ILE A 254 3.10 -16.62 6.00
CA ILE A 254 2.17 -16.63 7.11
C ILE A 254 2.03 -15.20 7.61
N VAL A 255 0.80 -14.69 7.63
CA VAL A 255 0.52 -13.30 8.00
C VAL A 255 -0.32 -13.23 9.27
N PHE A 256 0.11 -12.41 10.21
CA PHE A 256 -0.65 -12.06 11.42
C PHE A 256 -1.47 -10.79 11.22
N GLY A 257 -2.54 -10.66 11.99
CA GLY A 257 -3.33 -9.44 12.02
C GLY A 257 -2.53 -8.24 12.56
N SER A 258 -2.91 -7.04 12.15
CA SER A 258 -2.44 -5.78 12.72
C SER A 258 -3.55 -5.11 13.53
N LEU A 259 -3.22 -4.08 14.31
CA LEU A 259 -4.17 -3.33 15.13
C LEU A 259 -5.35 -2.78 14.32
N THR A 260 -5.10 -2.40 13.07
CA THR A 260 -6.14 -2.00 12.11
C THR A 260 -6.53 -3.16 11.22
N HIS A 261 -7.77 -3.20 10.76
CA HIS A 261 -8.29 -4.30 9.92
C HIS A 261 -7.65 -4.39 8.53
N LYS A 262 -6.77 -3.47 8.17
CA LYS A 262 -6.19 -3.39 6.81
C LYS A 262 -5.48 -4.67 6.34
N THR A 263 -4.81 -5.40 7.24
CA THR A 263 -4.08 -6.63 6.88
C THR A 263 -5.04 -7.76 6.55
N ILE A 264 -6.01 -8.03 7.42
CA ILE A 264 -7.01 -9.09 7.21
C ILE A 264 -7.93 -8.77 6.03
N GLU A 265 -8.36 -7.53 5.90
CA GLU A 265 -9.20 -7.08 4.77
C GLU A 265 -8.47 -7.20 3.43
N SER A 266 -7.18 -6.84 3.39
CA SER A 266 -6.37 -7.01 2.17
C SER A 266 -6.04 -8.46 1.88
N TYR A 267 -5.95 -9.32 2.91
CA TYR A 267 -5.79 -10.77 2.73
C TYR A 267 -6.94 -11.37 1.92
N SER A 268 -8.15 -10.82 2.01
CA SER A 268 -9.31 -11.29 1.22
C SER A 268 -9.05 -11.31 -0.30
N TRP A 269 -8.16 -10.46 -0.82
CA TRP A 269 -7.73 -10.47 -2.22
C TRP A 269 -6.77 -11.61 -2.56
N LEU A 270 -6.10 -12.18 -1.55
CA LEU A 270 -5.03 -13.18 -1.69
C LEU A 270 -5.40 -14.54 -1.09
N GLN A 271 -6.58 -14.69 -0.48
CA GLN A 271 -7.00 -15.88 0.25
C GLN A 271 -7.05 -17.17 -0.60
N ASN A 272 -7.14 -17.03 -1.93
CA ASN A 272 -7.13 -18.15 -2.86
C ASN A 272 -5.70 -18.64 -3.19
N LEU A 273 -4.67 -17.95 -2.69
CA LEU A 273 -3.28 -18.36 -2.85
C LEU A 273 -2.90 -19.31 -1.70
N GLU A 274 -2.77 -20.60 -2.00
CA GLU A 274 -2.50 -21.64 -0.99
C GLU A 274 -1.21 -21.37 -0.18
N TYR A 275 -0.23 -20.71 -0.79
CA TYR A 275 1.03 -20.35 -0.16
C TYR A 275 0.98 -19.06 0.69
N ILE A 276 -0.17 -18.38 0.78
CA ILE A 276 -0.41 -17.25 1.68
C ILE A 276 -1.47 -17.65 2.71
N GLN A 277 -1.09 -17.72 3.98
CA GLN A 277 -1.98 -18.15 5.05
C GLN A 277 -2.10 -17.09 6.13
N PHE A 278 -3.33 -16.85 6.62
CA PHE A 278 -3.57 -15.97 7.75
C PHE A 278 -3.52 -16.75 9.05
N CYS A 279 -2.74 -16.26 10.01
CA CYS A 279 -2.59 -16.87 11.33
C CYS A 279 -3.40 -16.06 12.35
N GLU A 280 -4.51 -16.62 12.80
CA GLU A 280 -5.34 -16.05 13.86
C GLU A 280 -4.83 -16.46 15.24
N ASP A 281 -4.26 -17.65 15.35
CA ASP A 281 -3.82 -18.26 16.59
C ASP A 281 -2.38 -18.79 16.43
N ILE A 282 -1.49 -18.33 17.31
CA ILE A 282 -0.07 -18.71 17.28
C ILE A 282 0.13 -20.22 17.49
N ASP A 283 -0.78 -20.89 18.19
CA ASP A 283 -0.71 -22.35 18.42
C ASP A 283 -0.83 -23.15 17.12
N LYS A 284 -1.38 -22.53 16.06
CA LYS A 284 -1.47 -23.14 14.71
C LYS A 284 -0.26 -22.83 13.82
N LEU A 285 0.72 -22.08 14.32
CA LEU A 285 1.83 -21.62 13.49
C LEU A 285 2.65 -22.77 12.89
N GLU A 286 2.90 -23.85 13.66
CA GLU A 286 3.65 -25.02 13.19
C GLU A 286 2.92 -25.71 12.03
N GLU A 287 1.61 -25.92 12.14
CA GLU A 287 0.77 -26.46 11.07
C GLU A 287 0.78 -25.57 9.82
N LEU A 288 0.72 -24.25 10.01
CA LEU A 288 0.75 -23.30 8.90
C LEU A 288 2.12 -23.27 8.21
N ILE A 289 3.23 -23.44 8.93
CA ILE A 289 4.57 -23.57 8.35
C ILE A 289 4.62 -24.78 7.42
N ASP A 290 4.13 -25.93 7.86
CA ASP A 290 4.07 -27.13 7.04
C ASP A 290 3.20 -26.93 5.80
N LYS A 291 2.02 -26.31 5.99
CA LYS A 291 1.07 -26.05 4.91
C LYS A 291 1.65 -25.15 3.82
N VAL A 292 2.27 -24.01 4.18
CA VAL A 292 2.83 -23.10 3.18
C VAL A 292 4.06 -23.67 2.47
N ASN A 293 4.87 -24.48 3.19
CA ASN A 293 6.05 -25.14 2.61
C ASN A 293 5.69 -26.32 1.70
N SER A 294 4.54 -26.98 1.90
CA SER A 294 4.06 -28.08 1.06
C SER A 294 3.20 -27.62 -0.12
N SER A 295 2.89 -26.35 -0.22
CA SER A 295 2.08 -25.81 -1.31
C SER A 295 2.75 -26.05 -2.68
N GLN A 296 2.07 -26.79 -3.55
CA GLN A 296 2.55 -27.11 -4.89
C GLN A 296 2.21 -26.05 -5.92
N ASN A 297 1.16 -25.26 -5.66
CA ASN A 297 0.68 -24.23 -6.56
C ASN A 297 1.13 -22.84 -6.09
N VAL A 298 2.38 -22.50 -6.36
CA VAL A 298 2.93 -21.18 -6.06
C VAL A 298 2.91 -20.34 -7.33
N ASN A 299 1.72 -19.88 -7.71
CA ASN A 299 1.53 -19.03 -8.88
C ASN A 299 0.77 -17.74 -8.48
N TYR A 300 1.29 -16.60 -8.90
CA TYR A 300 0.66 -15.30 -8.74
C TYR A 300 0.26 -14.74 -10.10
N ASP A 301 -1.05 -14.59 -10.29
CA ASP A 301 -1.61 -13.90 -11.45
C ASP A 301 -2.01 -12.48 -11.02
N ASN A 302 -1.33 -11.47 -11.55
CA ASN A 302 -1.62 -10.07 -11.24
C ASN A 302 -2.70 -9.44 -12.14
N ASN A 303 -3.26 -10.18 -13.10
CA ASN A 303 -4.25 -9.65 -14.04
C ASN A 303 -5.51 -9.14 -13.32
N PHE A 304 -5.96 -9.80 -12.27
CA PHE A 304 -7.13 -9.36 -11.50
C PHE A 304 -7.00 -7.93 -10.97
N ALA A 305 -5.79 -7.54 -10.53
CA ALA A 305 -5.51 -6.20 -10.03
C ALA A 305 -5.35 -5.20 -11.17
N ILE A 306 -4.59 -5.56 -12.21
CA ILE A 306 -4.37 -4.72 -13.39
C ILE A 306 -5.68 -4.38 -14.06
N GLU A 307 -6.49 -5.37 -14.43
CA GLU A 307 -7.75 -5.16 -15.15
C GLU A 307 -8.70 -4.26 -14.37
N LYS A 308 -8.83 -4.50 -13.06
CA LYS A 308 -9.75 -3.75 -12.22
C LYS A 308 -9.33 -2.28 -12.08
N ILE A 309 -8.05 -2.01 -11.82
CA ILE A 309 -7.54 -0.65 -11.64
C ILE A 309 -7.48 0.09 -12.98
N VAL A 310 -6.96 -0.52 -14.03
CA VAL A 310 -6.85 0.10 -15.37
C VAL A 310 -8.23 0.42 -15.94
N LYS A 311 -9.22 -0.45 -15.76
CA LYS A 311 -10.60 -0.19 -16.20
C LYS A 311 -11.17 1.08 -15.55
N ILE A 312 -10.95 1.27 -14.26
CA ILE A 312 -11.41 2.46 -13.53
C ILE A 312 -10.64 3.69 -14.03
N LEU A 313 -9.33 3.62 -14.09
CA LEU A 313 -8.51 4.75 -14.53
C LEU A 313 -8.82 5.17 -15.96
N LYS A 314 -9.00 4.23 -16.90
CA LYS A 314 -9.42 4.54 -18.28
C LYS A 314 -10.78 5.23 -18.33
N LYS A 315 -11.72 4.81 -17.49
CA LYS A 315 -13.04 5.46 -17.41
C LYS A 315 -12.94 6.90 -16.87
N GLU A 316 -12.05 7.14 -15.93
CA GLU A 316 -11.98 8.42 -15.23
C GLU A 316 -10.97 9.40 -15.84
N ILE A 317 -9.97 8.93 -16.56
CA ILE A 317 -8.94 9.77 -17.21
C ILE A 317 -9.36 10.19 -18.62
N ASN A 318 -9.98 9.30 -19.39
CA ASN A 318 -10.49 9.57 -20.74
C ASN A 318 -11.84 10.25 -20.70
#